data_2813d98893b3ade09eaf28e1825f4c73
#
_entry.id   2813d98893b3ade09eaf28e1825f4c73
#
_cell.length_a   1.000
_cell.length_b   1.000
_cell.length_c   1.000
_cell.angle_alpha   90.00
_cell.angle_beta   90.00
_cell.angle_gamma   90.00
#
_symmetry.space_group_name_H-M   'P 1'
#
loop_
_entity.id
_entity.type
_entity.pdbx_description
1 polymer ?
#
loop_
_entity_poly.entity_id
_entity_poly.type
_entity_poly.pdbx_seq_one_letter_code
_entity_poly.pdbx_strand_id
1 'polypeptide(L)'
;MKAAAKTLAAVAALLCGPAQPRAQASDPLVTGRAEMLAEVAPDGPIEGELVLLRLRAIRKGPVTLEELRQPALTDLSWSQLGRDTTYEEQYQGFVVPGVERVLAIFPQRPGLVVIDPFVLHMTVLDASGGRAEVDMKPQPLTLDVQKIPPEAAGKPWLPASAVTLSDQWDQPPDALAQGALAHRTLRIEVRGLTADRLPPPPLMRAPGVIAYAYPAQRSTEITPEGPVAQALYQWDIKPVSQDAAELPPVEIAWFDTRARQMRVASVGSVKVKLLSAVAVARRADAQAVSLAASPLALLGMAGGACLWGLAALALWRRGRGATGRRRLLKPF
;
A
#
# COMPACT_ATOMS: atom_id res chain seq x y z
N MET A 1 -76.98 33.69 -54.34
CA MET A 1 -76.29 33.13 -55.45
C MET A 1 -75.64 31.85 -54.94
N LYS A 2 -75.95 30.73 -55.60
CA LYS A 2 -75.69 29.35 -55.16
C LYS A 2 -74.25 28.92 -55.50
N ALA A 3 -73.48 28.38 -54.55
CA ALA A 3 -72.22 27.68 -54.82
C ALA A 3 -72.39 26.21 -54.46
N ALA A 4 -72.17 25.34 -55.46
CA ALA A 4 -72.36 23.89 -55.37
C ALA A 4 -71.18 23.24 -54.70
N ALA A 5 -71.40 22.35 -53.73
CA ALA A 5 -70.39 21.47 -53.14
C ALA A 5 -70.27 20.22 -54.02
N LYS A 6 -69.03 19.92 -54.43
CA LYS A 6 -68.64 18.64 -55.06
C LYS A 6 -68.04 17.71 -54.02
N THR A 7 -68.74 16.66 -53.73
CA THR A 7 -68.34 15.55 -52.85
C THR A 7 -67.38 14.64 -53.64
N LEU A 8 -66.15 14.50 -53.18
CA LEU A 8 -65.17 13.52 -53.69
C LEU A 8 -65.21 12.28 -52.78
N ALA A 9 -65.63 11.15 -53.23
CA ALA A 9 -65.57 9.87 -52.53
C ALA A 9 -64.18 9.28 -52.74
N ALA A 10 -63.39 9.13 -51.67
CA ALA A 10 -62.12 8.44 -51.68
C ALA A 10 -62.36 6.95 -51.33
N VAL A 11 -62.07 6.08 -52.25
CA VAL A 11 -62.03 4.61 -52.07
C VAL A 11 -60.73 4.25 -51.39
N ALA A 12 -60.76 3.87 -50.12
CA ALA A 12 -59.58 3.33 -49.42
C ALA A 12 -59.47 1.83 -49.74
N ALA A 13 -58.50 1.48 -50.55
CA ALA A 13 -58.12 0.06 -50.74
C ALA A 13 -57.25 -0.40 -49.56
N LEU A 14 -57.82 -1.27 -48.71
CA LEU A 14 -57.05 -1.98 -47.67
C LEU A 14 -56.15 -2.99 -48.38
N LEU A 15 -54.85 -2.65 -48.48
CA LEU A 15 -53.80 -3.62 -48.80
C LEU A 15 -53.45 -4.38 -47.51
N CYS A 16 -54.08 -5.54 -47.32
CA CYS A 16 -53.67 -6.53 -46.33
C CYS A 16 -52.39 -7.24 -46.89
N GLY A 17 -51.25 -6.67 -46.62
CA GLY A 17 -49.94 -7.33 -46.85
C GLY A 17 -49.78 -8.51 -45.88
N PRO A 18 -49.17 -9.63 -46.30
CA PRO A 18 -48.89 -10.76 -45.41
C PRO A 18 -48.03 -10.26 -44.24
N ALA A 19 -48.54 -10.47 -43.00
CA ALA A 19 -47.79 -10.23 -41.79
C ALA A 19 -46.48 -11.07 -41.85
N GLN A 20 -45.36 -10.45 -42.08
CA GLN A 20 -44.07 -11.10 -41.90
C GLN A 20 -43.97 -11.57 -40.43
N PRO A 21 -43.66 -12.84 -40.19
CA PRO A 21 -43.40 -13.32 -38.84
C PRO A 21 -42.21 -12.50 -38.32
N ARG A 22 -42.46 -11.65 -37.32
CA ARG A 22 -41.41 -11.07 -36.53
C ARG A 22 -40.61 -12.25 -35.97
N ALA A 23 -39.38 -12.40 -36.39
CA ALA A 23 -38.46 -13.32 -35.75
C ALA A 23 -38.51 -13.01 -34.26
N GLN A 24 -39.03 -13.93 -33.47
CA GLN A 24 -38.95 -13.87 -32.01
C GLN A 24 -37.46 -13.85 -31.72
N ALA A 25 -36.94 -12.70 -31.28
CA ALA A 25 -35.60 -12.64 -30.74
C ALA A 25 -35.59 -13.65 -29.59
N SER A 26 -34.87 -14.75 -29.77
CA SER A 26 -34.65 -15.70 -28.68
C SER A 26 -34.08 -14.94 -27.52
N ASP A 27 -34.65 -15.16 -26.32
CA ASP A 27 -34.13 -14.56 -25.09
C ASP A 27 -32.61 -14.80 -25.01
N PRO A 28 -31.82 -13.78 -24.70
CA PRO A 28 -30.37 -13.94 -24.63
C PRO A 28 -30.02 -15.01 -23.60
N LEU A 29 -29.14 -15.94 -23.96
CA LEU A 29 -28.68 -17.05 -23.13
C LEU A 29 -28.13 -16.57 -21.77
N VAL A 30 -27.52 -15.37 -21.76
CA VAL A 30 -27.03 -14.69 -20.57
C VAL A 30 -27.47 -13.24 -20.62
N THR A 31 -27.97 -12.76 -19.51
CA THR A 31 -28.28 -11.34 -19.29
C THR A 31 -27.37 -10.81 -18.16
N GLY A 32 -27.04 -9.54 -18.18
CA GLY A 32 -26.19 -8.95 -17.16
C GLY A 32 -25.79 -7.51 -17.46
N ARG A 33 -24.83 -7.03 -16.72
CA ARG A 33 -24.28 -5.69 -16.82
C ARG A 33 -22.79 -5.70 -16.57
N ALA A 34 -22.03 -4.99 -17.38
CA ALA A 34 -20.61 -4.70 -17.16
C ALA A 34 -20.40 -3.20 -17.08
N GLU A 35 -19.59 -2.76 -16.13
CA GLU A 35 -19.30 -1.36 -15.84
C GLU A 35 -17.81 -1.13 -15.65
N MET A 36 -17.33 0.04 -16.10
CA MET A 36 -16.01 0.58 -15.79
C MET A 36 -16.21 1.91 -15.08
N LEU A 37 -15.69 2.01 -13.86
CA LEU A 37 -15.79 3.19 -13.00
C LEU A 37 -14.39 3.67 -12.64
N ALA A 38 -14.08 4.94 -12.92
CA ALA A 38 -12.83 5.56 -12.49
C ALA A 38 -13.10 6.51 -11.32
N GLU A 39 -12.35 6.34 -10.25
CA GLU A 39 -12.36 7.27 -9.13
C GLU A 39 -11.38 8.40 -9.42
N VAL A 40 -11.90 9.57 -9.80
CA VAL A 40 -11.14 10.75 -10.18
C VAL A 40 -11.61 11.99 -9.43
N ALA A 41 -10.72 12.96 -9.27
CA ALA A 41 -11.09 14.29 -8.79
C ALA A 41 -12.05 14.98 -9.79
N PRO A 42 -12.90 15.94 -9.36
CA PRO A 42 -13.85 16.63 -10.23
C PRO A 42 -13.21 17.29 -11.47
N ASP A 43 -11.98 17.81 -11.33
CA ASP A 43 -11.23 18.45 -12.41
C ASP A 43 -10.43 17.47 -13.27
N GLY A 44 -10.60 16.17 -13.06
CA GLY A 44 -9.83 15.11 -13.70
C GLY A 44 -8.48 14.83 -12.99
N PRO A 45 -7.83 13.71 -13.36
CA PRO A 45 -6.51 13.38 -12.83
C PRO A 45 -5.44 14.23 -13.50
N ILE A 46 -4.32 14.44 -12.80
CA ILE A 46 -3.11 15.02 -13.41
C ILE A 46 -2.24 13.87 -13.94
N GLU A 47 -1.42 14.17 -14.94
CA GLU A 47 -0.42 13.23 -15.47
C GLU A 47 0.36 12.55 -14.33
N GLY A 48 0.38 11.22 -14.33
CA GLY A 48 1.04 10.40 -13.32
C GLY A 48 0.31 10.25 -11.99
N GLU A 49 -0.85 10.87 -11.81
CA GLU A 49 -1.70 10.68 -10.62
C GLU A 49 -2.38 9.32 -10.63
N LEU A 50 -2.52 8.71 -9.45
CA LEU A 50 -3.28 7.47 -9.28
C LEU A 50 -4.76 7.68 -9.62
N VAL A 51 -5.28 6.83 -10.49
CA VAL A 51 -6.71 6.64 -10.72
C VAL A 51 -7.06 5.19 -10.39
N LEU A 52 -8.03 4.96 -9.54
CA LEU A 52 -8.58 3.63 -9.30
C LEU A 52 -9.62 3.31 -10.36
N LEU A 53 -9.30 2.34 -11.21
CA LEU A 53 -10.22 1.80 -12.21
C LEU A 53 -10.86 0.53 -11.67
N ARG A 54 -12.17 0.60 -11.42
CA ARG A 54 -12.97 -0.51 -10.92
C ARG A 54 -13.81 -1.09 -12.05
N LEU A 55 -13.62 -2.38 -12.30
CA LEU A 55 -14.32 -3.14 -13.31
C LEU A 55 -15.29 -4.08 -12.60
N ARG A 56 -16.57 -3.97 -12.89
CA ARG A 56 -17.62 -4.79 -12.29
C ARG A 56 -18.46 -5.42 -13.39
N ALA A 57 -18.72 -6.70 -13.28
CA ALA A 57 -19.64 -7.39 -14.18
C ALA A 57 -20.51 -8.36 -13.39
N ILE A 58 -21.81 -8.31 -13.60
CA ILE A 58 -22.79 -9.24 -13.05
C ILE A 58 -23.46 -10.00 -14.19
N ARG A 59 -23.82 -11.25 -13.95
CA ARG A 59 -24.44 -12.08 -14.97
C ARG A 59 -25.48 -13.04 -14.40
N LYS A 60 -26.52 -13.31 -15.21
CA LYS A 60 -27.54 -14.31 -14.97
C LYS A 60 -27.61 -15.24 -16.15
N GLY A 61 -27.45 -16.54 -15.93
CA GLY A 61 -27.49 -17.58 -16.97
C GLY A 61 -26.54 -18.74 -16.69
N PRO A 62 -26.59 -19.81 -17.51
CA PRO A 62 -25.81 -21.02 -17.31
C PRO A 62 -24.39 -20.87 -17.87
N VAL A 63 -23.52 -20.14 -17.17
CA VAL A 63 -22.11 -19.91 -17.55
C VAL A 63 -21.25 -21.07 -17.05
N THR A 64 -20.46 -21.66 -17.95
CA THR A 64 -19.54 -22.77 -17.65
C THR A 64 -18.09 -22.31 -17.52
N LEU A 65 -17.70 -21.27 -18.23
CA LEU A 65 -16.39 -20.64 -18.15
C LEU A 65 -16.55 -19.14 -18.32
N GLU A 66 -15.74 -18.37 -17.57
CA GLU A 66 -15.67 -16.92 -17.73
C GLU A 66 -14.23 -16.42 -17.63
N GLU A 67 -13.93 -15.41 -18.42
CA GLU A 67 -12.63 -14.76 -18.46
C GLU A 67 -12.81 -13.26 -18.64
N LEU A 68 -12.22 -12.46 -17.76
CA LEU A 68 -12.18 -11.00 -17.92
C LEU A 68 -10.96 -10.61 -18.74
N ARG A 69 -11.17 -10.36 -20.05
CA ARG A 69 -10.15 -9.98 -21.00
C ARG A 69 -9.85 -8.48 -20.91
N GLN A 70 -8.57 -8.17 -20.77
CA GLN A 70 -8.08 -6.81 -20.64
C GLN A 70 -7.67 -6.25 -22.00
N PRO A 71 -8.10 -5.03 -22.37
CA PRO A 71 -7.62 -4.34 -23.56
C PRO A 71 -6.18 -3.84 -23.38
N ALA A 72 -5.56 -3.39 -24.45
CA ALA A 72 -4.32 -2.63 -24.36
C ALA A 72 -4.59 -1.30 -23.64
N LEU A 73 -3.86 -1.05 -22.53
CA LEU A 73 -3.93 0.20 -21.78
C LEU A 73 -2.83 1.14 -22.28
N THR A 74 -3.04 1.70 -23.48
CA THR A 74 -2.11 2.62 -24.10
C THR A 74 -2.06 3.94 -23.31
N ASP A 75 -0.88 4.54 -23.19
CA ASP A 75 -0.64 5.77 -22.43
C ASP A 75 -0.95 5.70 -20.92
N LEU A 76 -1.06 4.48 -20.41
CA LEU A 76 -1.30 4.20 -19.00
C LEU A 76 -0.23 3.25 -18.46
N SER A 77 0.42 3.60 -17.36
CA SER A 77 1.07 2.62 -16.50
C SER A 77 0.01 2.06 -15.55
N TRP A 78 0.07 0.76 -15.24
CA TRP A 78 -0.96 0.14 -14.43
C TRP A 78 -0.45 -1.03 -13.58
N SER A 79 -1.18 -1.33 -12.53
CA SER A 79 -1.01 -2.56 -11.75
C SER A 79 -2.37 -3.01 -11.20
N GLN A 80 -2.60 -4.32 -11.12
CA GLN A 80 -3.80 -4.86 -10.51
C GLN A 80 -3.69 -4.83 -8.98
N LEU A 81 -4.75 -4.38 -8.30
CA LEU A 81 -4.82 -4.29 -6.84
C LEU A 81 -5.43 -5.58 -6.25
N GLY A 82 -4.61 -6.61 -6.13
CA GLY A 82 -5.05 -7.91 -5.64
C GLY A 82 -5.61 -8.82 -6.73
N ARG A 83 -6.33 -9.86 -6.31
CA ARG A 83 -7.00 -10.81 -7.22
C ARG A 83 -8.41 -10.33 -7.53
N ASP A 84 -8.99 -10.83 -8.63
CA ASP A 84 -10.40 -10.64 -8.90
C ASP A 84 -11.24 -11.19 -7.75
N THR A 85 -12.24 -10.42 -7.33
CA THR A 85 -13.15 -10.79 -6.25
C THR A 85 -14.52 -11.12 -6.82
N THR A 86 -15.19 -12.09 -6.22
CA THR A 86 -16.56 -12.43 -6.54
C THR A 86 -17.50 -11.81 -5.51
N TYR A 87 -18.65 -11.33 -5.97
CA TYR A 87 -19.69 -10.75 -5.12
C TYR A 87 -21.07 -11.16 -5.64
N GLU A 88 -22.11 -10.87 -4.88
CA GLU A 88 -23.48 -11.09 -5.28
C GLU A 88 -24.24 -9.76 -5.33
N GLU A 89 -25.12 -9.61 -6.33
CA GLU A 89 -25.92 -8.41 -6.52
C GLU A 89 -27.35 -8.77 -6.92
N GLN A 90 -28.31 -7.91 -6.52
CA GLN A 90 -29.70 -8.02 -6.97
C GLN A 90 -29.85 -7.49 -8.39
N TYR A 91 -30.24 -8.37 -9.31
CA TYR A 91 -30.46 -8.01 -10.71
C TYR A 91 -31.78 -8.61 -11.20
N GLN A 92 -32.70 -7.75 -11.63
CA GLN A 92 -34.05 -8.17 -12.10
C GLN A 92 -34.78 -9.10 -11.13
N GLY A 93 -34.71 -8.84 -9.81
CA GLY A 93 -35.34 -9.63 -8.77
C GLY A 93 -34.65 -10.94 -8.39
N PHE A 94 -33.45 -11.20 -8.90
CA PHE A 94 -32.63 -12.39 -8.59
C PHE A 94 -31.33 -11.97 -7.96
N VAL A 95 -30.79 -12.78 -7.06
CA VAL A 95 -29.40 -12.66 -6.60
C VAL A 95 -28.53 -13.33 -7.66
N VAL A 96 -27.60 -12.57 -8.24
CA VAL A 96 -26.75 -13.03 -9.32
C VAL A 96 -25.28 -12.86 -8.93
N PRO A 97 -24.37 -13.76 -9.40
CA PRO A 97 -22.96 -13.61 -9.16
C PRO A 97 -22.38 -12.50 -10.03
N GLY A 98 -21.38 -11.82 -9.46
CA GLY A 98 -20.56 -10.82 -10.12
C GLY A 98 -19.09 -11.06 -9.91
N VAL A 99 -18.28 -10.43 -10.75
CA VAL A 99 -16.82 -10.36 -10.65
C VAL A 99 -16.39 -8.89 -10.60
N GLU A 100 -15.43 -8.58 -9.73
CA GLU A 100 -14.82 -7.27 -9.62
C GLU A 100 -13.31 -7.37 -9.75
N ARG A 101 -12.72 -6.48 -10.57
CA ARG A 101 -11.28 -6.24 -10.69
C ARG A 101 -11.00 -4.77 -10.41
N VAL A 102 -9.97 -4.50 -9.61
CA VAL A 102 -9.51 -3.14 -9.34
C VAL A 102 -8.10 -2.96 -9.87
N LEU A 103 -7.89 -1.92 -10.66
CA LEU A 103 -6.59 -1.55 -11.20
C LEU A 103 -6.19 -0.16 -10.67
N ALA A 104 -4.93 -0.02 -10.27
CA ALA A 104 -4.28 1.27 -10.17
C ALA A 104 -3.76 1.65 -11.56
N ILE A 105 -4.25 2.74 -12.13
CA ILE A 105 -3.78 3.25 -13.41
C ILE A 105 -3.18 4.65 -13.23
N PHE A 106 -2.16 4.96 -14.03
CA PHE A 106 -1.41 6.21 -13.97
C PHE A 106 -1.29 6.75 -15.40
N PRO A 107 -2.04 7.80 -15.77
CA PRO A 107 -1.93 8.43 -17.08
C PRO A 107 -0.51 8.95 -17.33
N GLN A 108 0.04 8.67 -18.51
CA GLN A 108 1.42 9.02 -18.85
C GLN A 108 1.54 10.28 -19.73
N ARG A 109 0.41 10.84 -20.13
CA ARG A 109 0.35 12.08 -20.90
C ARG A 109 -0.91 12.87 -20.59
N PRO A 110 -0.89 14.19 -20.74
CA PRO A 110 -2.09 15.03 -20.60
C PRO A 110 -3.01 14.93 -21.84
N GLY A 111 -4.25 15.38 -21.66
CA GLY A 111 -5.32 15.39 -22.65
C GLY A 111 -6.26 14.20 -22.52
N LEU A 112 -7.04 13.95 -23.55
CA LEU A 112 -8.01 12.86 -23.56
C LEU A 112 -7.31 11.51 -23.70
N VAL A 113 -7.51 10.63 -22.71
CA VAL A 113 -7.06 9.25 -22.69
C VAL A 113 -8.29 8.35 -22.71
N VAL A 114 -8.42 7.51 -23.73
CA VAL A 114 -9.53 6.58 -23.88
C VAL A 114 -9.09 5.21 -23.41
N ILE A 115 -9.88 4.61 -22.52
CA ILE A 115 -9.73 3.25 -22.04
C ILE A 115 -10.76 2.39 -22.76
N ASP A 116 -10.29 1.50 -23.61
CA ASP A 116 -11.15 0.54 -24.31
C ASP A 116 -11.83 -0.41 -23.32
N PRO A 117 -13.01 -0.95 -23.65
CA PRO A 117 -13.76 -1.80 -22.75
C PRO A 117 -13.04 -3.10 -22.42
N PHE A 118 -13.04 -3.46 -21.15
CA PHE A 118 -12.74 -4.80 -20.71
C PHE A 118 -13.90 -5.73 -21.10
N VAL A 119 -13.59 -6.91 -21.59
CA VAL A 119 -14.60 -7.84 -22.09
C VAL A 119 -14.73 -9.02 -21.12
N LEU A 120 -15.92 -9.24 -20.56
CA LEU A 120 -16.23 -10.48 -19.88
C LEU A 120 -16.64 -11.50 -20.95
N HIS A 121 -15.70 -12.38 -21.31
CA HIS A 121 -15.89 -13.47 -22.23
C HIS A 121 -16.43 -14.69 -21.49
N MET A 122 -17.52 -15.26 -21.97
CA MET A 122 -18.22 -16.35 -21.29
C MET A 122 -18.53 -17.48 -22.26
N THR A 123 -18.32 -18.72 -21.82
CA THR A 123 -18.85 -19.91 -22.48
C THR A 123 -20.12 -20.33 -21.75
N VAL A 124 -21.22 -20.43 -22.47
CA VAL A 124 -22.55 -20.76 -21.94
C VAL A 124 -23.09 -22.03 -22.59
N LEU A 125 -24.01 -22.69 -21.92
CA LEU A 125 -24.78 -23.80 -22.50
C LEU A 125 -26.07 -23.26 -23.11
N ASP A 126 -26.34 -23.60 -24.38
CA ASP A 126 -27.61 -23.30 -25.00
C ASP A 126 -28.70 -24.33 -24.62
N ALA A 127 -29.92 -24.10 -25.04
CA ALA A 127 -31.05 -24.96 -24.73
C ALA A 127 -30.94 -26.38 -25.30
N SER A 128 -30.04 -26.59 -26.27
CA SER A 128 -29.77 -27.91 -26.89
C SER A 128 -28.59 -28.64 -26.20
N GLY A 129 -27.95 -28.01 -25.21
CA GLY A 129 -26.71 -28.51 -24.59
C GLY A 129 -25.44 -28.19 -25.34
N GLY A 130 -25.53 -27.44 -26.46
CA GLY A 130 -24.40 -26.90 -27.18
C GLY A 130 -23.66 -25.81 -26.43
N ARG A 131 -22.41 -25.53 -26.79
CA ARG A 131 -21.62 -24.44 -26.25
C ARG A 131 -21.73 -23.23 -27.17
N ALA A 132 -22.01 -22.06 -26.55
CA ALA A 132 -22.02 -20.78 -27.22
C ALA A 132 -21.09 -19.82 -26.48
N GLU A 133 -20.44 -18.90 -27.20
CA GLU A 133 -19.60 -17.85 -26.64
C GLU A 133 -20.38 -16.54 -26.61
N VAL A 134 -20.31 -15.84 -25.48
CA VAL A 134 -20.99 -14.56 -25.26
C VAL A 134 -20.00 -13.58 -24.67
N ASP A 135 -19.91 -12.42 -25.29
CA ASP A 135 -19.11 -11.29 -24.79
C ASP A 135 -20.02 -10.24 -24.15
N MET A 136 -19.67 -9.83 -22.94
CA MET A 136 -20.28 -8.69 -22.26
C MET A 136 -19.22 -7.62 -22.03
N LYS A 137 -19.49 -6.40 -22.49
CA LYS A 137 -18.55 -5.28 -22.40
C LYS A 137 -19.27 -3.98 -22.02
N PRO A 138 -18.64 -3.14 -21.14
CA PRO A 138 -19.12 -1.81 -20.83
C PRO A 138 -18.88 -0.84 -22.00
N GLN A 139 -19.29 0.40 -21.81
CA GLN A 139 -18.87 1.49 -22.70
C GLN A 139 -17.39 1.84 -22.44
N PRO A 140 -16.66 2.33 -23.45
CA PRO A 140 -15.33 2.91 -23.26
C PRO A 140 -15.36 4.03 -22.23
N LEU A 141 -14.27 4.17 -21.46
CA LEU A 141 -14.13 5.23 -20.46
C LEU A 141 -13.12 6.28 -20.98
N THR A 142 -13.46 7.55 -20.85
CA THR A 142 -12.57 8.65 -21.24
C THR A 142 -12.13 9.42 -19.99
N LEU A 143 -10.84 9.63 -19.85
CA LEU A 143 -10.23 10.47 -18.82
C LEU A 143 -9.72 11.77 -19.47
N ASP A 144 -10.07 12.92 -18.89
CA ASP A 144 -9.48 14.21 -19.24
C ASP A 144 -8.32 14.48 -18.28
N VAL A 145 -7.10 14.19 -18.74
CA VAL A 145 -5.87 14.25 -17.95
C VAL A 145 -5.28 15.62 -17.98
N GLN A 146 -5.14 16.27 -16.83
CA GLN A 146 -4.57 17.58 -16.67
C GLN A 146 -3.04 17.56 -16.81
N LYS A 147 -2.46 18.67 -17.27
CA LYS A 147 -1.01 18.86 -17.31
C LYS A 147 -0.44 19.00 -15.91
N ILE A 148 0.82 18.59 -15.76
CA ILE A 148 1.60 18.85 -14.53
C ILE A 148 1.62 20.37 -14.29
N PRO A 149 1.28 20.85 -13.06
CA PRO A 149 1.26 22.26 -12.73
C PRO A 149 2.63 22.94 -12.92
N PRO A 150 2.67 24.19 -13.37
CA PRO A 150 3.94 24.91 -13.59
C PRO A 150 4.82 25.00 -12.33
N GLU A 151 4.23 25.01 -11.14
CA GLU A 151 4.92 25.09 -9.86
C GLU A 151 5.76 23.83 -9.56
N ALA A 152 5.48 22.72 -10.24
CA ALA A 152 6.25 21.49 -10.18
C ALA A 152 7.43 21.45 -11.15
N ALA A 153 7.57 22.43 -12.04
CA ALA A 153 8.64 22.46 -13.02
C ALA A 153 10.02 22.43 -12.35
N GLY A 154 10.89 21.54 -12.83
CA GLY A 154 12.25 21.38 -12.30
C GLY A 154 12.35 20.66 -10.95
N LYS A 155 11.23 20.16 -10.40
CA LYS A 155 11.17 19.36 -9.17
C LYS A 155 10.80 17.91 -9.50
N PRO A 156 11.16 16.93 -8.64
CA PRO A 156 10.63 15.58 -8.77
C PRO A 156 9.09 15.61 -8.73
N TRP A 157 8.47 14.96 -9.71
CA TRP A 157 7.01 14.90 -9.80
C TRP A 157 6.48 13.70 -9.01
N LEU A 158 5.90 13.97 -7.85
CA LEU A 158 5.36 12.99 -6.91
C LEU A 158 3.89 13.32 -6.59
N PRO A 159 2.93 12.99 -7.47
CA PRO A 159 1.51 13.15 -7.17
C PRO A 159 1.05 12.04 -6.21
N ALA A 160 0.73 12.41 -5.00
CA ALA A 160 0.42 11.47 -3.92
C ALA A 160 -0.75 11.96 -3.07
N SER A 161 -1.46 11.04 -2.42
CA SER A 161 -2.50 11.39 -1.46
C SER A 161 -1.95 11.64 -0.06
N ALA A 162 -0.76 11.15 0.26
CA ALA A 162 -0.02 11.41 1.48
C ALA A 162 1.46 11.06 1.32
N VAL A 163 2.34 11.81 1.98
CA VAL A 163 3.78 11.53 2.10
C VAL A 163 4.15 11.62 3.57
N THR A 164 4.79 10.56 4.07
CA THR A 164 5.33 10.51 5.43
C THR A 164 6.83 10.32 5.36
N LEU A 165 7.56 11.11 6.11
CA LEU A 165 9.02 11.04 6.24
C LEU A 165 9.37 10.86 7.70
N SER A 166 10.16 9.83 8.03
CA SER A 166 10.64 9.58 9.39
C SER A 166 12.14 9.37 9.41
N ASP A 167 12.80 9.91 10.42
CA ASP A 167 14.25 9.86 10.63
C ASP A 167 14.55 9.17 11.96
N GLN A 168 15.40 8.15 11.91
CA GLN A 168 15.76 7.37 13.06
C GLN A 168 17.29 7.23 13.15
N TRP A 169 17.79 7.27 14.37
CA TRP A 169 19.20 7.11 14.69
C TRP A 169 19.36 6.01 15.75
N ASP A 170 20.37 5.16 15.59
CA ASP A 170 20.70 4.11 16.56
C ASP A 170 21.27 4.68 17.87
N GLN A 171 21.90 5.86 17.79
CA GLN A 171 22.44 6.60 18.93
C GLN A 171 22.35 8.11 18.70
N PRO A 172 22.34 8.93 19.76
CA PRO A 172 22.26 10.39 19.63
C PRO A 172 23.39 10.95 18.78
N PRO A 173 23.12 11.61 17.65
CA PRO A 173 24.16 12.09 16.73
C PRO A 173 24.99 13.25 17.31
N ASP A 174 24.46 13.98 18.27
CA ASP A 174 25.11 15.11 18.94
C ASP A 174 26.04 14.71 20.09
N ALA A 175 26.18 13.42 20.37
CA ALA A 175 26.89 12.88 21.50
C ALA A 175 27.63 11.56 21.19
N LEU A 176 28.39 11.53 20.08
CA LEU A 176 29.08 10.35 19.62
C LEU A 176 30.45 10.20 20.30
N ALA A 177 30.83 8.96 20.65
CA ALA A 177 32.18 8.67 21.13
C ALA A 177 33.17 8.81 19.99
N GLN A 178 34.43 9.10 20.32
CA GLN A 178 35.50 9.18 19.32
C GLN A 178 35.66 7.84 18.59
N GLY A 179 35.61 7.89 17.25
CA GLY A 179 35.68 6.70 16.39
C GLY A 179 34.38 5.95 16.23
N ALA A 180 33.28 6.35 16.93
CA ALA A 180 31.97 5.75 16.73
C ALA A 180 31.36 6.11 15.38
N LEU A 181 30.50 5.21 14.89
CA LEU A 181 29.64 5.39 13.74
C LEU A 181 28.20 5.51 14.26
N ALA A 182 27.45 6.51 13.80
CA ALA A 182 26.00 6.57 14.04
C ALA A 182 25.26 6.08 12.80
N HIS A 183 24.34 5.16 12.99
CA HIS A 183 23.51 4.65 11.90
C HIS A 183 22.25 5.49 11.78
N ARG A 184 22.08 6.16 10.63
CA ARG A 184 20.89 6.95 10.29
C ARG A 184 20.01 6.16 9.34
N THR A 185 18.74 6.07 9.64
CA THR A 185 17.71 5.46 8.78
C THR A 185 16.61 6.49 8.49
N LEU A 186 16.47 6.84 7.21
CA LEU A 186 15.39 7.68 6.71
C LEU A 186 14.39 6.79 5.99
N ARG A 187 13.16 6.77 6.47
CA ARG A 187 12.04 6.06 5.82
C ARG A 187 11.13 7.06 5.15
N ILE A 188 10.81 6.82 3.89
CA ILE A 188 9.75 7.52 3.16
C ILE A 188 8.63 6.54 2.86
N GLU A 189 7.39 6.97 3.11
CA GLU A 189 6.16 6.28 2.70
C GLU A 189 5.31 7.24 1.89
N VAL A 190 4.87 6.79 0.71
CA VAL A 190 4.10 7.60 -0.24
C VAL A 190 2.87 6.81 -0.68
N ARG A 191 1.69 7.36 -0.46
CA ARG A 191 0.42 6.73 -0.85
C ARG A 191 -0.03 7.20 -2.23
N GLY A 192 -0.37 6.25 -3.08
CA GLY A 192 -0.81 6.50 -4.45
C GLY A 192 0.32 6.46 -5.48
N LEU A 193 1.48 5.92 -5.14
CA LEU A 193 2.60 5.71 -6.06
C LEU A 193 3.23 4.33 -5.87
N THR A 194 3.97 3.89 -6.87
CA THR A 194 4.83 2.71 -6.83
C THR A 194 6.27 3.07 -6.48
N ALA A 195 7.03 2.13 -5.94
CA ALA A 195 8.36 2.37 -5.37
C ALA A 195 9.41 2.81 -6.39
N ASP A 196 9.24 2.47 -7.66
CA ASP A 196 10.09 2.90 -8.79
C ASP A 196 10.04 4.42 -9.03
N ARG A 197 8.95 5.06 -8.61
CA ARG A 197 8.75 6.51 -8.74
C ARG A 197 9.30 7.34 -7.59
N LEU A 198 9.77 6.69 -6.52
CA LEU A 198 10.37 7.40 -5.39
C LEU A 198 11.72 8.03 -5.76
N PRO A 199 12.06 9.21 -5.18
CA PRO A 199 13.32 9.88 -5.46
C PRO A 199 14.53 9.02 -5.04
N PRO A 200 15.74 9.31 -5.55
CA PRO A 200 16.96 8.69 -5.06
C PRO A 200 17.26 9.12 -3.61
N PRO A 201 18.15 8.37 -2.88
CA PRO A 201 18.56 8.77 -1.55
C PRO A 201 19.16 10.19 -1.55
N PRO A 202 18.79 11.03 -0.57
CA PRO A 202 19.38 12.36 -0.46
C PRO A 202 20.87 12.30 -0.15
N LEU A 203 21.61 13.33 -0.61
CA LEU A 203 23.04 13.41 -0.36
C LEU A 203 23.31 13.86 1.08
N MET A 204 23.98 13.00 1.85
CA MET A 204 24.43 13.30 3.21
C MET A 204 25.86 13.83 3.20
N ARG A 205 26.02 15.14 3.02
CA ARG A 205 27.34 15.80 3.01
C ARG A 205 27.37 16.98 3.97
N ALA A 206 28.36 16.97 4.87
CA ALA A 206 28.68 18.10 5.72
C ALA A 206 30.20 18.15 5.97
N PRO A 207 30.83 19.34 6.14
CA PRO A 207 32.19 19.45 6.57
C PRO A 207 32.42 18.72 7.90
N GLY A 208 33.49 17.96 8.00
CA GLY A 208 33.84 17.22 9.23
C GLY A 208 33.02 15.92 9.44
N VAL A 209 32.29 15.46 8.43
CA VAL A 209 31.55 14.19 8.46
C VAL A 209 31.82 13.36 7.22
N ILE A 210 32.01 12.06 7.40
CA ILE A 210 32.01 11.08 6.32
C ILE A 210 30.71 10.28 6.45
N ALA A 211 29.91 10.22 5.38
CA ALA A 211 28.68 9.44 5.31
C ALA A 211 28.87 8.28 4.30
N TYR A 212 28.67 7.05 4.76
CA TYR A 212 28.67 5.84 3.93
C TYR A 212 27.23 5.43 3.66
N ALA A 213 26.79 5.58 2.42
CA ALA A 213 25.44 5.23 2.02
C ALA A 213 25.32 3.73 1.73
N TYR A 214 24.22 3.13 2.20
CA TYR A 214 23.82 1.77 1.81
C TYR A 214 22.91 1.81 0.57
N PRO A 215 22.80 0.68 -0.15
CA PRO A 215 21.82 0.55 -1.22
C PRO A 215 20.41 0.83 -0.71
N ALA A 216 19.66 1.64 -1.44
CA ALA A 216 18.28 1.95 -1.10
C ALA A 216 17.40 0.68 -1.18
N GLN A 217 16.64 0.40 -0.13
CA GLN A 217 15.64 -0.64 -0.14
C GLN A 217 14.30 -0.01 -0.50
N ARG A 218 13.60 -0.60 -1.48
CA ARG A 218 12.33 -0.09 -1.98
C ARG A 218 11.31 -1.21 -2.08
N SER A 219 10.07 -0.93 -1.73
CA SER A 219 8.96 -1.86 -1.86
C SER A 219 7.67 -1.12 -2.17
N THR A 220 6.77 -1.82 -2.87
CA THR A 220 5.39 -1.36 -3.07
C THR A 220 4.47 -2.33 -2.36
N GLU A 221 3.68 -1.81 -1.45
CA GLU A 221 2.58 -2.54 -0.83
C GLU A 221 1.30 -2.24 -1.60
N ILE A 222 0.55 -3.28 -1.96
CA ILE A 222 -0.73 -3.14 -2.65
C ILE A 222 -1.84 -3.14 -1.61
N THR A 223 -2.60 -2.04 -1.56
CA THR A 223 -3.77 -1.90 -0.68
C THR A 223 -5.03 -1.68 -1.50
N PRO A 224 -6.24 -1.86 -0.92
CA PRO A 224 -7.50 -1.57 -1.61
C PRO A 224 -7.63 -0.10 -2.07
N GLU A 225 -6.96 0.82 -1.39
CA GLU A 225 -6.95 2.26 -1.69
C GLU A 225 -5.87 2.64 -2.72
N GLY A 226 -5.11 1.67 -3.20
CA GLY A 226 -4.03 1.87 -4.15
C GLY A 226 -2.66 1.46 -3.61
N PRO A 227 -1.60 1.59 -4.42
CA PRO A 227 -0.26 1.25 -4.03
C PRO A 227 0.29 2.24 -2.99
N VAL A 228 1.08 1.70 -2.04
CA VAL A 228 1.86 2.45 -1.07
C VAL A 228 3.33 2.16 -1.31
N ALA A 229 4.04 3.17 -1.80
CA ALA A 229 5.48 3.07 -2.03
C ALA A 229 6.24 3.33 -0.74
N GLN A 230 7.24 2.50 -0.46
CA GLN A 230 8.14 2.66 0.68
C GLN A 230 9.59 2.64 0.20
N ALA A 231 10.41 3.51 0.78
CA ALA A 231 11.86 3.43 0.63
C ALA A 231 12.54 3.61 1.99
N LEU A 232 13.63 2.85 2.16
CA LEU A 232 14.51 2.91 3.31
C LEU A 232 15.88 3.35 2.81
N TYR A 233 16.34 4.50 3.27
CA TYR A 233 17.65 5.05 2.99
C TYR A 233 18.48 5.02 4.26
N GLN A 234 19.69 4.48 4.19
CA GLN A 234 20.52 4.22 5.35
C GLN A 234 21.94 4.73 5.12
N TRP A 235 22.54 5.26 6.19
CA TRP A 235 23.92 5.75 6.18
C TRP A 235 24.60 5.44 7.51
N ASP A 236 25.89 5.12 7.43
CA ASP A 236 26.79 5.22 8.58
C ASP A 236 27.44 6.59 8.56
N ILE A 237 27.22 7.35 9.61
CA ILE A 237 27.71 8.71 9.78
C ILE A 237 28.90 8.70 10.74
N LYS A 238 30.08 9.09 10.23
CA LYS A 238 31.34 9.15 10.98
C LYS A 238 31.81 10.60 11.10
N PRO A 239 31.76 11.22 12.27
CA PRO A 239 32.42 12.50 12.48
C PRO A 239 33.93 12.34 12.47
N VAL A 240 34.64 13.22 11.77
CA VAL A 240 36.09 13.25 11.66
C VAL A 240 36.71 14.52 12.22
N SER A 241 35.89 15.48 12.67
CA SER A 241 36.28 16.72 13.35
C SER A 241 35.71 16.74 14.77
N GLN A 242 36.43 17.44 15.68
CA GLN A 242 35.93 17.75 17.01
C GLN A 242 34.82 18.83 17.01
N ASP A 243 34.79 19.63 15.95
CA ASP A 243 33.77 20.65 15.76
C ASP A 243 32.43 19.99 15.43
N ALA A 244 31.34 20.61 15.89
CA ALA A 244 30.01 20.16 15.54
C ALA A 244 29.78 20.39 14.04
N ALA A 245 29.39 19.32 13.33
CA ALA A 245 28.95 19.39 11.95
C ALA A 245 27.43 19.40 11.89
N GLU A 246 26.86 20.05 10.89
CA GLU A 246 25.42 20.09 10.69
C GLU A 246 25.07 19.40 9.35
N LEU A 247 24.36 18.27 9.43
CA LEU A 247 23.82 17.62 8.26
C LEU A 247 22.63 18.44 7.74
N PRO A 248 22.52 18.59 6.41
CA PRO A 248 21.43 19.39 5.83
C PRO A 248 20.07 18.78 6.12
N PRO A 249 18.99 19.60 6.12
CA PRO A 249 17.63 19.09 6.16
C PRO A 249 17.36 18.22 4.92
N VAL A 250 16.45 17.27 5.06
CA VAL A 250 15.92 16.49 3.93
C VAL A 250 14.55 17.02 3.60
N GLU A 251 14.38 17.47 2.35
CA GLU A 251 13.13 18.01 1.85
C GLU A 251 12.69 17.26 0.60
N ILE A 252 11.44 16.82 0.57
CA ILE A 252 10.82 16.13 -0.56
C ILE A 252 9.60 16.91 -0.97
N ALA A 253 9.68 17.60 -2.10
CA ALA A 253 8.55 18.27 -2.71
C ALA A 253 7.62 17.22 -3.34
N TRP A 254 6.31 17.34 -3.12
CA TRP A 254 5.29 16.46 -3.65
C TRP A 254 4.00 17.23 -3.94
N PHE A 255 3.17 16.70 -4.81
CA PHE A 255 1.86 17.26 -5.11
C PHE A 255 0.80 16.50 -4.33
N ASP A 256 0.08 17.22 -3.44
CA ASP A 256 -1.05 16.68 -2.71
C ASP A 256 -2.27 16.58 -3.64
N THR A 257 -2.59 15.35 -4.06
CA THR A 257 -3.70 15.09 -5.01
C THR A 257 -5.07 15.39 -4.41
N ARG A 258 -5.20 15.39 -3.07
CA ARG A 258 -6.45 15.72 -2.38
C ARG A 258 -6.64 17.22 -2.25
N ALA A 259 -5.58 17.94 -1.86
CA ALA A 259 -5.61 19.39 -1.69
C ALA A 259 -5.28 20.15 -2.98
N ARG A 260 -4.85 19.46 -4.06
CA ARG A 260 -4.50 20.02 -5.38
C ARG A 260 -3.44 21.11 -5.29
N GLN A 261 -2.39 20.90 -4.49
CA GLN A 261 -1.32 21.87 -4.27
C GLN A 261 0.03 21.20 -4.00
N MET A 262 1.11 21.94 -4.28
CA MET A 262 2.45 21.51 -3.90
C MET A 262 2.64 21.59 -2.38
N ARG A 263 3.27 20.55 -1.82
CA ARG A 263 3.68 20.46 -0.42
C ARG A 263 5.12 20.00 -0.32
N VAL A 264 5.70 20.14 0.86
CA VAL A 264 7.03 19.64 1.21
C VAL A 264 6.93 18.77 2.46
N ALA A 265 7.41 17.55 2.36
CA ALA A 265 7.69 16.70 3.52
C ALA A 265 9.15 16.93 3.90
N SER A 266 9.43 17.23 5.18
CA SER A 266 10.77 17.58 5.60
C SER A 266 11.16 16.93 6.92
N VAL A 267 12.48 16.66 7.05
CA VAL A 267 13.16 16.37 8.30
C VAL A 267 14.21 17.44 8.48
N GLY A 268 14.25 18.04 9.66
CA GLY A 268 15.16 19.16 9.97
C GLY A 268 16.65 18.80 9.87
N SER A 269 17.50 19.81 9.88
CA SER A 269 18.96 19.62 9.98
C SER A 269 19.32 18.91 11.29
N VAL A 270 20.40 18.12 11.26
CA VAL A 270 20.86 17.33 12.41
C VAL A 270 22.31 17.69 12.74
N LYS A 271 22.54 18.07 14.00
CA LYS A 271 23.90 18.32 14.51
C LYS A 271 24.57 16.99 14.86
N VAL A 272 25.77 16.79 14.30
CA VAL A 272 26.62 15.65 14.59
C VAL A 272 27.84 16.15 15.33
N LYS A 273 28.12 15.60 16.54
CA LYS A 273 29.20 16.06 17.39
C LYS A 273 29.85 14.90 18.14
N LEU A 274 31.19 14.93 18.23
CA LEU A 274 31.94 14.05 19.12
C LEU A 274 31.85 14.54 20.58
N LEU A 275 31.66 13.61 21.50
CA LEU A 275 31.81 13.89 22.92
C LEU A 275 33.29 14.21 23.22
N SER A 276 33.54 15.28 23.96
CA SER A 276 34.88 15.54 24.51
C SER A 276 35.26 14.42 25.47
N ALA A 277 36.56 14.12 25.59
CA ALA A 277 37.09 13.12 26.51
C ALA A 277 36.60 13.33 27.97
N VAL A 278 36.42 14.59 28.38
CA VAL A 278 35.92 14.96 29.68
C VAL A 278 34.41 14.59 29.86
N ALA A 279 33.62 14.71 28.80
CA ALA A 279 32.20 14.32 28.84
C ALA A 279 32.02 12.80 28.86
N VAL A 280 32.91 12.06 28.18
CA VAL A 280 32.94 10.58 28.20
C VAL A 280 33.26 10.08 29.62
N ALA A 281 34.30 10.66 30.27
CA ALA A 281 34.64 10.34 31.65
C ALA A 281 33.48 10.58 32.60
N ARG A 282 32.82 11.75 32.55
CA ARG A 282 31.67 12.07 33.40
C ARG A 282 30.47 11.10 33.19
N ARG A 283 30.21 10.63 31.95
CA ARG A 283 29.14 9.63 31.69
C ARG A 283 29.49 8.30 32.31
N ALA A 284 30.76 7.85 32.17
CA ALA A 284 31.23 6.61 32.78
C ALA A 284 31.09 6.66 34.30
N ASP A 285 31.49 7.77 34.93
CA ASP A 285 31.36 8.00 36.38
C ASP A 285 29.88 8.00 36.81
N ALA A 286 28.99 8.65 36.06
CA ALA A 286 27.57 8.70 36.34
C ALA A 286 26.89 7.33 36.24
N GLN A 287 27.29 6.51 35.23
CA GLN A 287 26.81 5.16 35.11
C GLN A 287 27.35 4.22 36.20
N ALA A 288 28.62 4.37 36.60
CA ALA A 288 29.20 3.65 37.73
C ALA A 288 28.47 3.96 39.04
N VAL A 289 28.16 5.25 39.28
CA VAL A 289 27.42 5.69 40.47
C VAL A 289 25.99 5.16 40.45
N SER A 290 25.32 5.10 39.29
CA SER A 290 23.95 4.56 39.19
C SER A 290 23.88 3.06 39.43
N LEU A 291 24.88 2.32 38.99
CA LEU A 291 25.03 0.88 39.26
C LEU A 291 25.37 0.60 40.76
N ALA A 292 26.18 1.48 41.37
CA ALA A 292 26.52 1.38 42.78
C ALA A 292 25.36 1.83 43.72
N ALA A 293 24.46 2.68 43.21
CA ALA A 293 23.37 3.28 44.01
C ALA A 293 22.05 2.46 44.01
N SER A 294 22.03 1.23 43.41
CA SER A 294 20.85 0.39 43.54
C SER A 294 20.91 -0.51 44.78
N PRO A 295 20.35 -0.04 45.94
CA PRO A 295 20.40 -0.80 47.18
C PRO A 295 19.66 -2.13 47.12
N LEU A 296 18.80 -2.33 46.17
CA LEU A 296 18.10 -3.56 45.87
C LEU A 296 18.99 -4.70 45.33
N ALA A 297 20.10 -4.39 44.63
CA ALA A 297 21.03 -5.40 44.15
C ALA A 297 21.89 -5.99 45.28
N LEU A 298 22.28 -5.17 46.26
CA LEU A 298 23.01 -5.62 47.45
C LEU A 298 22.13 -6.43 48.41
N LEU A 299 20.87 -6.07 48.58
CA LEU A 299 19.89 -6.85 49.39
C LEU A 299 19.54 -8.19 48.74
N GLY A 300 19.49 -8.30 47.41
CA GLY A 300 19.24 -9.55 46.68
C GLY A 300 20.37 -10.55 46.85
N MET A 301 21.63 -10.12 46.81
CA MET A 301 22.79 -11.01 47.03
C MET A 301 22.93 -11.47 48.47
N ALA A 302 22.70 -10.58 49.45
CA ALA A 302 22.72 -10.91 50.88
C ALA A 302 21.57 -11.87 51.30
N GLY A 303 20.35 -11.61 50.78
CA GLY A 303 19.18 -12.47 51.01
C GLY A 303 19.30 -13.87 50.41
N GLY A 304 19.86 -13.96 49.21
CA GLY A 304 20.12 -15.24 48.53
C GLY A 304 21.11 -16.15 49.30
N ALA A 305 22.19 -15.56 49.80
CA ALA A 305 23.20 -16.32 50.59
C ALA A 305 22.63 -16.85 51.93
N CYS A 306 21.78 -16.05 52.60
CA CYS A 306 21.11 -16.46 53.84
C CYS A 306 20.11 -17.62 53.62
N LEU A 307 19.34 -17.59 52.55
CA LEU A 307 18.37 -18.66 52.25
C LEU A 307 19.05 -19.97 51.84
N TRP A 308 20.17 -19.92 51.11
CA TRP A 308 20.99 -21.11 50.82
C TRP A 308 21.65 -21.69 52.05
N GLY A 309 22.17 -20.84 52.94
CA GLY A 309 22.74 -21.27 54.23
C GLY A 309 21.72 -21.97 55.13
N LEU A 310 20.51 -21.46 55.25
CA LEU A 310 19.42 -22.07 56.02
C LEU A 310 18.93 -23.40 55.42
N ALA A 311 18.83 -23.48 54.07
CA ALA A 311 18.47 -24.72 53.38
C ALA A 311 19.53 -25.82 53.57
N ALA A 312 20.80 -25.47 53.48
CA ALA A 312 21.92 -26.42 53.73
C ALA A 312 21.94 -26.90 55.16
N LEU A 313 21.68 -26.03 56.16
CA LEU A 313 21.61 -26.38 57.57
C LEU A 313 20.41 -27.30 57.88
N ALA A 314 19.26 -27.07 57.24
CA ALA A 314 18.06 -27.89 57.36
C ALA A 314 18.27 -29.30 56.78
N LEU A 315 18.94 -29.41 55.64
CA LEU A 315 19.29 -30.69 55.01
C LEU A 315 20.33 -31.46 55.85
N TRP A 316 21.32 -30.76 56.40
CA TRP A 316 22.32 -31.37 57.30
C TRP A 316 21.71 -31.88 58.57
N ARG A 317 20.74 -31.20 59.20
CA ARG A 317 19.98 -31.66 60.37
C ARG A 317 19.09 -32.90 60.09
N ARG A 318 18.46 -32.93 58.87
CA ARG A 318 17.65 -34.11 58.44
C ARG A 318 18.51 -35.35 58.18
N GLY A 319 19.73 -35.16 57.67
CA GLY A 319 20.65 -36.30 57.43
C GLY A 319 21.17 -37.01 58.70
N ARG A 320 21.17 -36.35 59.88
CA ARG A 320 21.62 -36.92 61.15
C ARG A 320 20.56 -37.71 61.89
N GLY A 321 19.30 -37.74 61.46
CA GLY A 321 18.22 -38.52 62.11
C GLY A 321 18.01 -39.91 61.53
N ALA A 322 18.76 -40.33 60.51
CA ALA A 322 18.49 -41.61 59.79
C ALA A 322 19.53 -42.70 60.00
N THR A 323 20.32 -42.63 61.04
CA THR A 323 21.22 -43.76 61.42
C THR A 323 20.71 -44.45 62.64
N GLY A 324 19.79 -45.42 62.50
CA GLY A 324 19.33 -46.22 63.57
C GLY A 324 18.26 -47.23 63.18
N ARG A 325 18.63 -48.34 62.52
CA ARG A 325 18.10 -49.69 62.66
C ARG A 325 18.52 -50.58 61.45
N ARG A 326 19.68 -51.21 61.54
CA ARG A 326 19.98 -52.44 60.83
C ARG A 326 19.34 -53.57 61.58
N ARG A 327 18.33 -54.21 61.05
CA ARG A 327 17.90 -55.54 61.42
C ARG A 327 18.69 -56.53 60.55
N LEU A 328 19.46 -57.35 61.26
CA LEU A 328 20.07 -58.59 60.79
C LEU A 328 18.96 -59.59 60.43
N LEU A 329 18.92 -60.12 59.23
CA LEU A 329 18.26 -61.33 58.86
C LEU A 329 19.35 -62.31 58.38
N LYS A 330 19.41 -63.47 59.03
CA LYS A 330 20.28 -64.61 58.79
C LYS A 330 19.86 -65.37 57.52
N PRO A 331 20.79 -66.14 56.94
CA PRO A 331 20.56 -66.93 55.72
C PRO A 331 19.94 -68.27 56.00
N PHE A 332 19.17 -68.79 55.08
CA PHE A 332 19.06 -70.17 54.62
C PHE A 332 18.96 -70.15 53.11
#